data_aa7ce6ed6518be1992d1a7549f8c293f
#
_entry.id   aa7ce6ed6518be1992d1a7549f8c293f
#
_cell.length_a   1.000
_cell.length_b   1.000
_cell.length_c   1.000
_cell.angle_alpha   90.00
_cell.angle_beta   90.00
_cell.angle_gamma   90.00
#
_symmetry.space_group_name_H-M   'P 1'
#
loop_
_entity.id
_entity.type
_entity.pdbx_description
1 polymer ?
#
loop_
_entity_poly.entity_id
_entity_poly.type
_entity_poly.pdbx_seq_one_letter_code
_entity_poly.pdbx_strand_id
1 'polypeptide(L)'
;MSGSAAAVMAKPAFRKVEWLARDIDVERRADGTVVLKSRIPLQTYEKHLPASLAKWAKEAPGRIWLAQRGGPNREWRKVSYGEAKRTVDALTQALLDLNLNGRPVAILSGNSIEHALMTQAAMQARSPAAPVSPAYSLMSHDHVKLKYLFDLIKPAVVMLQDGPTFEKALKALDLTGVTVVHVVRPCEGVKSVSFAELAQTPVTADVDASIAKITPDTVGKLLFTSGSTGMPKAVINTQEMMCANAAMMMQVRPRTPGGPLATVLDWMPWNHTMGGNAAFHPVLVDGGTLYIDDGRPMPGQLEETIKNLREISPTYYANVPAGYAALAAAMEKDDALCRSFFKNLSIMAYGGARLPDDLYDRMQALAVKTTGERIVFYTGWGSTETAPTSTGTYWDTERVGLIGLPFPGVELKMVPCGSKYELRLRGVNVTPGYFGQPDLTKKMFDEEGFYCIGDAGIFVDDSDPVKGIIFAGRVVEDFKLTTGTFVHVGSLRTDAIAAATPVVHDALVAGQDRAFIGLLAWPNLHACRQLVGNPDLSFEDAVKHPEVIACFKRGLQAHNKECEGASSRIIARAMLMAEPPSIDGNELTDKGYINQRAGLERRAALVERLYADKPDQDVIVLR
;
A
#
# COMPACT_ATOMS: atom_id res chain seq x y z
N MET A 1 -47.54 -33.74 -10.81
CA MET A 1 -46.68 -32.57 -11.00
C MET A 1 -45.91 -32.37 -9.70
N SER A 2 -44.74 -32.99 -9.60
CA SER A 2 -43.82 -32.85 -8.44
C SER A 2 -42.75 -31.85 -8.81
N GLY A 3 -42.92 -30.60 -8.34
CA GLY A 3 -41.90 -29.60 -8.42
C GLY A 3 -40.79 -29.94 -7.44
N SER A 4 -39.64 -30.38 -7.96
CA SER A 4 -38.43 -30.51 -7.21
C SER A 4 -37.94 -29.10 -6.86
N ALA A 5 -38.17 -28.69 -5.58
CA ALA A 5 -37.48 -27.55 -5.04
C ALA A 5 -35.97 -27.92 -4.95
N ALA A 6 -35.18 -27.34 -5.83
CA ALA A 6 -33.72 -27.43 -5.71
C ALA A 6 -33.35 -26.88 -4.33
N ALA A 7 -32.90 -27.76 -3.44
CA ALA A 7 -32.37 -27.34 -2.15
C ALA A 7 -31.22 -26.38 -2.41
N VAL A 8 -31.36 -25.11 -2.03
CA VAL A 8 -30.27 -24.14 -2.04
C VAL A 8 -29.22 -24.69 -1.07
N MET A 9 -28.19 -25.33 -1.58
CA MET A 9 -27.09 -25.83 -0.76
C MET A 9 -26.51 -24.63 0.02
N ALA A 10 -26.48 -24.74 1.33
CA ALA A 10 -25.91 -23.72 2.20
C ALA A 10 -24.44 -23.46 1.78
N LYS A 11 -24.06 -22.19 1.63
CA LYS A 11 -22.67 -21.84 1.33
C LYS A 11 -21.76 -22.42 2.42
N PRO A 12 -20.57 -22.94 2.06
CA PRO A 12 -19.58 -23.38 3.04
C PRO A 12 -19.28 -22.29 4.07
N ALA A 13 -19.03 -22.68 5.31
CA ALA A 13 -18.68 -21.73 6.37
C ALA A 13 -17.34 -21.06 6.11
N PHE A 14 -17.14 -19.88 6.68
CA PHE A 14 -15.79 -19.30 6.75
C PHE A 14 -14.95 -20.07 7.76
N ARG A 15 -13.64 -20.21 7.47
CA ARG A 15 -12.65 -20.63 8.46
C ARG A 15 -12.72 -19.69 9.64
N LYS A 16 -12.79 -20.25 10.83
CA LYS A 16 -12.97 -19.47 12.05
C LYS A 16 -11.83 -18.49 12.26
N VAL A 17 -12.17 -17.21 12.43
CA VAL A 17 -11.29 -16.15 12.89
C VAL A 17 -11.90 -15.58 14.18
N GLU A 18 -11.09 -15.40 15.19
CA GLU A 18 -11.51 -14.66 16.38
C GLU A 18 -11.51 -13.16 16.05
N TRP A 19 -12.67 -12.53 16.14
CA TRP A 19 -12.83 -11.11 15.90
C TRP A 19 -13.17 -10.37 17.20
N LEU A 20 -12.66 -9.14 17.31
CA LEU A 20 -13.12 -8.23 18.34
C LEU A 20 -14.61 -7.92 18.15
N ALA A 21 -15.36 -7.75 19.24
CA ALA A 21 -16.75 -7.33 19.15
C ALA A 21 -16.86 -5.93 18.51
N ARG A 22 -17.89 -5.74 17.66
CA ARG A 22 -18.19 -4.45 17.02
C ARG A 22 -19.01 -3.57 17.98
N ASP A 23 -18.41 -3.19 19.09
CA ASP A 23 -19.04 -2.30 20.08
C ASP A 23 -18.63 -0.85 19.78
N ILE A 24 -19.46 -0.18 18.98
CA ILE A 24 -19.21 1.17 18.43
C ILE A 24 -20.13 2.18 19.07
N ASP A 25 -19.55 3.26 19.58
CA ASP A 25 -20.27 4.47 19.96
C ASP A 25 -20.54 5.32 18.72
N VAL A 26 -21.75 5.84 18.58
CA VAL A 26 -22.22 6.62 17.44
C VAL A 26 -22.80 7.93 17.95
N GLU A 27 -22.03 9.02 17.80
CA GLU A 27 -22.49 10.37 18.08
C GLU A 27 -23.03 10.99 16.78
N ARG A 28 -24.28 11.44 16.77
CA ARG A 28 -24.88 12.21 15.67
C ARG A 28 -25.05 13.66 16.09
N ARG A 29 -24.48 14.58 15.31
CA ARG A 29 -24.52 16.02 15.59
C ARG A 29 -25.63 16.70 14.80
N ALA A 30 -26.04 17.91 15.24
CA ALA A 30 -27.13 18.66 14.62
C ALA A 30 -26.83 19.12 13.17
N ASP A 31 -25.55 19.25 12.81
CA ASP A 31 -25.10 19.58 11.46
C ASP A 31 -25.03 18.37 10.51
N GLY A 32 -25.44 17.19 10.98
CA GLY A 32 -25.39 15.94 10.23
C GLY A 32 -24.06 15.20 10.33
N THR A 33 -23.06 15.77 11.00
CA THR A 33 -21.79 15.07 11.29
C THR A 33 -22.04 13.85 12.16
N VAL A 34 -21.35 12.76 11.85
CA VAL A 34 -21.39 11.51 12.63
C VAL A 34 -19.97 11.18 13.11
N VAL A 35 -19.81 10.91 14.41
CA VAL A 35 -18.53 10.45 14.97
C VAL A 35 -18.69 9.03 15.48
N LEU A 36 -17.79 8.16 15.00
CA LEU A 36 -17.74 6.74 15.38
C LEU A 36 -16.46 6.48 16.18
N LYS A 37 -16.57 5.71 17.26
CA LYS A 37 -15.42 5.20 18.01
C LYS A 37 -15.73 3.84 18.64
N SER A 38 -14.73 2.99 18.79
CA SER A 38 -14.89 1.77 19.57
C SER A 38 -15.08 2.10 21.06
N ARG A 39 -16.08 1.45 21.73
CA ARG A 39 -16.20 1.50 23.19
C ARG A 39 -15.17 0.61 23.88
N ILE A 40 -14.62 -0.37 23.15
CA ILE A 40 -13.55 -1.23 23.66
C ILE A 40 -12.24 -0.42 23.61
N PRO A 41 -11.56 -0.24 24.75
CA PRO A 41 -10.32 0.52 24.77
C PRO A 41 -9.20 -0.21 24.05
N LEU A 42 -8.24 0.56 23.53
CA LEU A 42 -7.01 -0.02 23.00
C LEU A 42 -6.23 -0.69 24.15
N GLN A 43 -5.82 -1.93 23.92
CA GLN A 43 -5.00 -2.70 24.86
C GLN A 43 -3.60 -2.07 25.00
N THR A 44 -2.93 -2.39 26.11
CA THR A 44 -1.55 -1.99 26.33
C THR A 44 -0.61 -2.57 25.27
N TYR A 45 0.37 -1.80 24.86
CA TYR A 45 1.38 -2.16 23.86
C TYR A 45 2.77 -1.70 24.30
N GLU A 46 3.81 -2.21 23.60
CA GLU A 46 5.19 -1.81 23.86
C GLU A 46 5.41 -0.31 23.55
N LYS A 47 6.23 0.35 24.36
CA LYS A 47 6.49 1.80 24.22
C LYS A 47 7.23 2.14 22.92
N HIS A 48 7.99 1.19 22.37
CA HIS A 48 8.75 1.36 21.13
C HIS A 48 9.04 0.00 20.48
N LEU A 49 9.17 -0.04 19.15
CA LEU A 49 9.40 -1.26 18.39
C LEU A 49 10.68 -2.02 18.78
N PRO A 50 11.82 -1.38 19.08
CA PRO A 50 12.99 -2.08 19.59
C PRO A 50 12.75 -2.94 20.83
N ALA A 51 11.76 -2.60 21.68
CA ALA A 51 11.38 -3.43 22.82
C ALA A 51 10.83 -4.79 22.40
N SER A 52 10.05 -4.85 21.32
CA SER A 52 9.54 -6.11 20.76
C SER A 52 10.67 -7.02 20.26
N LEU A 53 11.69 -6.45 19.60
CA LEU A 53 12.87 -7.21 19.19
C LEU A 53 13.62 -7.77 20.41
N ALA A 54 13.86 -6.94 21.43
CA ALA A 54 14.54 -7.35 22.66
C ALA A 54 13.77 -8.43 23.41
N LYS A 55 12.44 -8.32 23.50
CA LYS A 55 11.56 -9.33 24.10
C LYS A 55 11.75 -10.68 23.43
N TRP A 56 11.60 -10.77 22.12
CA TRP A 56 11.69 -12.06 21.41
C TRP A 56 13.11 -12.60 21.33
N ALA A 57 14.13 -11.74 21.29
CA ALA A 57 15.51 -12.16 21.40
C ALA A 57 15.82 -12.82 22.76
N LYS A 58 15.12 -12.42 23.83
CA LYS A 58 15.20 -13.02 25.15
C LYS A 58 14.35 -14.29 25.29
N GLU A 59 13.08 -14.22 24.89
CA GLU A 59 12.09 -15.29 25.10
C GLU A 59 12.23 -16.45 24.11
N ALA A 60 12.67 -16.18 22.88
CA ALA A 60 12.78 -17.17 21.81
C ALA A 60 13.96 -16.86 20.86
N PRO A 61 15.21 -16.84 21.34
CA PRO A 61 16.39 -16.37 20.59
C PRO A 61 16.64 -17.14 19.29
N GLY A 62 16.32 -18.44 19.24
CA GLY A 62 16.48 -19.28 18.05
C GLY A 62 15.34 -19.20 17.05
N ARG A 63 14.22 -18.50 17.36
CA ARG A 63 13.09 -18.35 16.45
C ARG A 63 13.48 -17.45 15.28
N ILE A 64 13.10 -17.86 14.07
CA ILE A 64 13.35 -17.07 12.86
C ILE A 64 12.42 -15.86 12.85
N TRP A 65 13.01 -14.68 12.70
CA TRP A 65 12.28 -13.45 12.46
C TRP A 65 12.18 -13.15 10.97
N LEU A 66 13.32 -13.13 10.26
CA LEU A 66 13.40 -12.79 8.85
C LEU A 66 13.94 -13.94 8.02
N ALA A 67 13.41 -14.13 6.83
CA ALA A 67 13.94 -15.04 5.84
C ALA A 67 13.89 -14.37 4.45
N GLN A 68 14.97 -14.48 3.67
CA GLN A 68 15.08 -13.94 2.32
C GLN A 68 15.86 -14.91 1.43
N ARG A 69 15.48 -15.03 0.17
CA ARG A 69 16.26 -15.80 -0.81
C ARG A 69 17.63 -15.18 -1.03
N GLY A 70 18.66 -16.01 -1.03
CA GLY A 70 20.04 -15.55 -1.23
C GLY A 70 20.95 -16.65 -1.77
N GLY A 71 22.20 -16.25 -2.08
CA GLY A 71 23.20 -17.16 -2.63
C GLY A 71 22.91 -17.65 -4.05
N PRO A 72 23.85 -18.44 -4.63
CA PRO A 72 23.74 -18.93 -6.01
C PRO A 72 22.52 -19.81 -6.28
N ASN A 73 22.12 -20.59 -5.28
CA ASN A 73 21.00 -21.55 -5.38
C ASN A 73 19.65 -20.95 -4.95
N ARG A 74 19.62 -19.65 -4.60
CA ARG A 74 18.39 -18.99 -4.12
C ARG A 74 17.78 -19.73 -2.91
N GLU A 75 18.60 -20.13 -1.95
CA GLU A 75 18.16 -20.73 -0.70
C GLU A 75 17.64 -19.67 0.28
N TRP A 76 16.85 -20.09 1.29
CA TRP A 76 16.41 -19.20 2.35
C TRP A 76 17.54 -18.86 3.32
N ARG A 77 18.08 -17.65 3.26
CA ARG A 77 18.89 -17.07 4.33
C ARG A 77 17.95 -16.65 5.46
N LYS A 78 18.14 -17.20 6.63
CA LYS A 78 17.29 -17.01 7.79
C LYS A 78 18.05 -16.29 8.88
N VAL A 79 17.39 -15.36 9.58
CA VAL A 79 17.93 -14.64 10.73
C VAL A 79 16.97 -14.80 11.91
N SER A 80 17.48 -15.36 13.00
CA SER A 80 16.72 -15.53 14.24
C SER A 80 16.61 -14.20 15.00
N TYR A 81 15.67 -14.12 15.96
CA TYR A 81 15.53 -12.94 16.83
C TYR A 81 16.80 -12.64 17.62
N GLY A 82 17.49 -13.67 18.12
CA GLY A 82 18.75 -13.52 18.84
C GLY A 82 19.89 -13.02 17.97
N GLU A 83 20.01 -13.51 16.73
CA GLU A 83 20.99 -13.00 15.76
C GLU A 83 20.67 -11.58 15.34
N ALA A 84 19.40 -11.29 15.03
CA ALA A 84 18.95 -9.94 14.68
C ALA A 84 19.28 -8.93 15.79
N LYS A 85 18.98 -9.26 17.05
CA LYS A 85 19.27 -8.37 18.18
C LYS A 85 20.76 -8.05 18.30
N ARG A 86 21.64 -9.06 18.21
CA ARG A 86 23.09 -8.82 18.28
C ARG A 86 23.58 -7.94 17.13
N THR A 87 23.12 -8.21 15.91
CA THR A 87 23.48 -7.39 14.73
C THR A 87 22.95 -5.97 14.84
N VAL A 88 21.71 -5.80 15.29
CA VAL A 88 21.10 -4.49 15.49
C VAL A 88 21.85 -3.69 16.56
N ASP A 89 22.29 -4.32 17.65
CA ASP A 89 23.05 -3.63 18.69
C ASP A 89 24.42 -3.16 18.20
N ALA A 90 25.12 -3.99 17.43
CA ALA A 90 26.39 -3.62 16.82
C ALA A 90 26.22 -2.44 15.82
N LEU A 91 25.20 -2.50 14.98
CA LEU A 91 24.85 -1.40 14.07
C LEU A 91 24.47 -0.13 14.84
N THR A 92 23.71 -0.27 15.93
CA THR A 92 23.35 0.87 16.81
C THR A 92 24.58 1.53 17.38
N GLN A 93 25.54 0.73 17.90
CA GLN A 93 26.81 1.26 18.39
C GLN A 93 27.56 2.05 17.31
N ALA A 94 27.67 1.46 16.11
CA ALA A 94 28.30 2.13 14.97
C ALA A 94 27.63 3.49 14.64
N LEU A 95 26.29 3.53 14.68
CA LEU A 95 25.54 4.76 14.45
C LEU A 95 25.73 5.80 15.58
N LEU A 96 25.84 5.34 16.84
CA LEU A 96 26.15 6.21 17.97
C LEU A 96 27.55 6.81 17.87
N ASP A 97 28.55 6.02 17.47
CA ASP A 97 29.94 6.45 17.27
C ASP A 97 30.06 7.51 16.15
N LEU A 98 29.17 7.47 15.15
CA LEU A 98 29.06 8.49 14.10
C LEU A 98 28.43 9.81 14.56
N ASN A 99 27.90 9.89 15.78
CA ASN A 99 27.28 11.09 16.36
C ASN A 99 26.21 11.73 15.46
N LEU A 100 25.20 10.96 15.08
CA LEU A 100 24.17 11.38 14.11
C LEU A 100 23.35 12.60 14.55
N ASN A 101 23.31 12.91 15.85
CA ASN A 101 22.56 14.03 16.44
C ASN A 101 21.07 14.06 16.05
N GLY A 102 20.44 12.87 15.95
CA GLY A 102 19.05 12.72 15.55
C GLY A 102 18.78 12.90 14.05
N ARG A 103 19.82 13.14 13.24
CA ARG A 103 19.68 13.19 11.77
C ARG A 103 19.31 11.82 11.21
N PRO A 104 18.44 11.75 10.18
CA PRO A 104 17.94 10.50 9.65
C PRO A 104 19.01 9.60 9.01
N VAL A 105 18.68 8.30 8.98
CA VAL A 105 19.36 7.28 8.18
C VAL A 105 18.53 7.04 6.94
N ALA A 106 18.95 7.55 5.77
CA ALA A 106 18.31 7.29 4.50
C ALA A 106 18.63 5.86 4.03
N ILE A 107 17.63 5.15 3.50
CA ILE A 107 17.76 3.77 3.04
C ILE A 107 17.36 3.70 1.57
N LEU A 108 18.36 3.48 0.69
CA LEU A 108 18.19 3.27 -0.74
C LEU A 108 18.26 1.75 -1.03
N SER A 109 17.19 1.07 -0.73
CA SER A 109 17.10 -0.40 -0.84
C SER A 109 15.66 -0.82 -1.11
N GLY A 110 15.49 -1.94 -1.78
CA GLY A 110 14.25 -2.72 -1.70
C GLY A 110 14.11 -3.36 -0.31
N ASN A 111 13.14 -4.28 -0.19
CA ASN A 111 13.02 -5.08 1.04
C ASN A 111 14.23 -6.01 1.16
N SER A 112 14.88 -6.01 2.32
CA SER A 112 16.00 -6.91 2.60
C SER A 112 16.20 -7.09 4.11
N ILE A 113 16.91 -8.13 4.49
CA ILE A 113 17.28 -8.36 5.89
C ILE A 113 18.09 -7.16 6.41
N GLU A 114 19.01 -6.63 5.63
CA GLU A 114 19.84 -5.48 6.00
C GLU A 114 19.03 -4.21 6.18
N HIS A 115 18.01 -3.98 5.32
CA HIS A 115 17.06 -2.88 5.48
C HIS A 115 16.33 -2.97 6.83
N ALA A 116 15.83 -4.15 7.19
CA ALA A 116 15.14 -4.36 8.47
C ALA A 116 16.07 -4.12 9.66
N LEU A 117 17.29 -4.67 9.63
CA LEU A 117 18.27 -4.52 10.72
C LEU A 117 18.73 -3.07 10.86
N MET A 118 19.03 -2.37 9.77
CA MET A 118 19.40 -0.95 9.80
C MET A 118 18.24 -0.08 10.32
N THR A 119 17.00 -0.38 9.93
CA THR A 119 15.82 0.32 10.44
C THR A 119 15.71 0.20 11.97
N GLN A 120 15.89 -0.99 12.52
CA GLN A 120 15.85 -1.20 13.98
C GLN A 120 17.04 -0.51 14.68
N ALA A 121 18.22 -0.55 14.10
CA ALA A 121 19.40 0.12 14.63
C ALA A 121 19.24 1.65 14.66
N ALA A 122 18.72 2.23 13.58
CA ALA A 122 18.41 3.65 13.51
C ALA A 122 17.42 4.07 14.62
N MET A 123 16.36 3.27 14.85
CA MET A 123 15.39 3.50 15.92
C MET A 123 16.04 3.42 17.30
N GLN A 124 16.93 2.44 17.55
CA GLN A 124 17.66 2.33 18.81
C GLN A 124 18.64 3.51 19.02
N ALA A 125 19.26 4.00 17.96
CA ALA A 125 20.10 5.19 17.96
C ALA A 125 19.31 6.51 18.05
N ARG A 126 17.96 6.45 18.08
CA ARG A 126 17.04 7.60 18.09
C ARG A 126 17.24 8.52 16.88
N SER A 127 17.62 7.93 15.75
CA SER A 127 17.74 8.58 14.45
C SER A 127 16.67 7.99 13.53
N PRO A 128 15.78 8.81 12.92
CA PRO A 128 14.70 8.26 12.11
C PRO A 128 15.23 7.45 10.93
N ALA A 129 14.70 6.24 10.70
CA ALA A 129 14.90 5.53 9.46
C ALA A 129 14.06 6.17 8.35
N ALA A 130 14.67 6.49 7.21
CA ALA A 130 14.02 7.13 6.08
C ALA A 130 14.16 6.26 4.82
N PRO A 131 13.33 5.22 4.66
CA PRO A 131 13.33 4.38 3.47
C PRO A 131 12.78 5.18 2.28
N VAL A 132 13.65 5.44 1.31
CA VAL A 132 13.34 6.19 0.09
C VAL A 132 12.91 5.23 -1.00
N SER A 133 11.84 5.57 -1.73
CA SER A 133 11.36 4.75 -2.83
C SER A 133 12.48 4.49 -3.86
N PRO A 134 12.76 3.21 -4.20
CA PRO A 134 13.70 2.87 -5.25
C PRO A 134 13.37 3.54 -6.59
N ALA A 135 12.11 3.86 -6.85
CA ALA A 135 11.69 4.54 -8.07
C ALA A 135 12.34 5.92 -8.24
N TYR A 136 12.57 6.67 -7.17
CA TYR A 136 13.25 7.97 -7.23
C TYR A 136 14.75 7.87 -7.54
N SER A 137 15.34 6.70 -7.34
CA SER A 137 16.75 6.42 -7.64
C SER A 137 16.95 5.70 -8.97
N LEU A 138 16.05 4.75 -9.31
CA LEU A 138 16.26 3.78 -10.40
C LEU A 138 15.41 4.08 -11.65
N MET A 139 14.25 4.73 -11.49
CA MET A 139 13.33 5.03 -12.59
C MET A 139 13.33 6.51 -12.98
N SER A 140 13.77 7.39 -12.08
CA SER A 140 13.90 8.82 -12.33
C SER A 140 15.15 9.10 -13.17
N HIS A 141 15.04 10.02 -14.14
CA HIS A 141 16.16 10.46 -14.98
C HIS A 141 16.84 11.72 -14.42
N ASP A 142 16.08 12.62 -13.78
CA ASP A 142 16.56 13.90 -13.27
C ASP A 142 16.90 13.89 -11.78
N HIS A 143 16.43 12.88 -11.05
CA HIS A 143 16.55 12.70 -9.60
C HIS A 143 16.08 13.91 -8.77
N VAL A 144 15.21 14.77 -9.31
CA VAL A 144 14.74 15.99 -8.62
C VAL A 144 14.06 15.67 -7.31
N LYS A 145 13.19 14.64 -7.27
CA LYS A 145 12.51 14.22 -6.04
C LYS A 145 13.48 13.67 -5.00
N LEU A 146 14.48 12.90 -5.44
CA LEU A 146 15.51 12.35 -4.53
C LEU A 146 16.35 13.48 -3.91
N LYS A 147 16.83 14.44 -4.72
CA LYS A 147 17.56 15.62 -4.25
C LYS A 147 16.74 16.41 -3.24
N TYR A 148 15.49 16.71 -3.60
CA TYR A 148 14.57 17.41 -2.71
C TYR A 148 14.39 16.71 -1.35
N LEU A 149 14.25 15.38 -1.35
CA LEU A 149 14.13 14.63 -0.10
C LEU A 149 15.41 14.71 0.73
N PHE A 150 16.58 14.61 0.12
CA PHE A 150 17.86 14.74 0.81
C PHE A 150 18.05 16.14 1.42
N ASP A 151 17.67 17.19 0.68
CA ASP A 151 17.68 18.56 1.17
C ASP A 151 16.70 18.78 2.33
N LEU A 152 15.52 18.13 2.28
CA LEU A 152 14.50 18.23 3.30
C LEU A 152 14.92 17.54 4.61
N ILE A 153 15.39 16.28 4.52
CA ILE A 153 15.66 15.47 5.72
C ILE A 153 17.11 15.55 6.18
N LYS A 154 18.04 16.01 5.34
CA LYS A 154 19.49 16.15 5.62
C LYS A 154 20.06 14.91 6.34
N PRO A 155 20.06 13.72 5.70
CA PRO A 155 20.45 12.49 6.36
C PRO A 155 21.90 12.53 6.81
N ALA A 156 22.24 11.88 7.92
CA ALA A 156 23.64 11.71 8.36
C ALA A 156 24.27 10.45 7.75
N VAL A 157 23.44 9.47 7.44
CA VAL A 157 23.85 8.21 6.84
C VAL A 157 22.96 7.92 5.65
N VAL A 158 23.52 7.39 4.58
CA VAL A 158 22.79 6.77 3.49
C VAL A 158 23.25 5.32 3.34
N MET A 159 22.34 4.36 3.54
CA MET A 159 22.58 2.95 3.25
C MET A 159 22.02 2.62 1.88
N LEU A 160 22.82 1.92 1.07
CA LEU A 160 22.40 1.41 -0.23
C LEU A 160 22.62 -0.10 -0.33
N GLN A 161 21.73 -0.78 -1.03
CA GLN A 161 21.81 -2.22 -1.20
C GLN A 161 23.03 -2.62 -2.04
N ASP A 162 23.27 -1.92 -3.16
CA ASP A 162 24.34 -2.24 -4.09
C ASP A 162 24.83 -0.98 -4.81
N GLY A 163 26.12 -0.65 -4.70
CA GLY A 163 26.69 0.59 -5.21
C GLY A 163 26.48 0.80 -6.72
N PRO A 164 26.83 -0.14 -7.59
CA PRO A 164 26.60 -0.01 -9.02
C PRO A 164 25.15 0.25 -9.40
N THR A 165 24.19 -0.37 -8.70
CA THR A 165 22.77 -0.19 -8.95
C THR A 165 22.31 1.24 -8.67
N PHE A 166 22.82 1.88 -7.61
CA PHE A 166 22.42 3.22 -7.18
C PHE A 166 23.43 4.32 -7.59
N GLU A 167 24.42 4.01 -8.42
CA GLU A 167 25.52 4.92 -8.77
C GLU A 167 25.05 6.27 -9.31
N LYS A 168 24.14 6.28 -10.27
CA LYS A 168 23.61 7.51 -10.89
C LYS A 168 22.90 8.39 -9.85
N ALA A 169 22.12 7.76 -8.98
CA ALA A 169 21.40 8.45 -7.91
C ALA A 169 22.37 9.07 -6.89
N LEU A 170 23.40 8.31 -6.45
CA LEU A 170 24.41 8.82 -5.51
C LEU A 170 25.20 9.98 -6.09
N LYS A 171 25.63 9.89 -7.36
CA LYS A 171 26.37 10.97 -8.05
C LYS A 171 25.53 12.24 -8.25
N ALA A 172 24.22 12.14 -8.17
CA ALA A 172 23.31 13.29 -8.27
C ALA A 172 23.11 14.02 -6.92
N LEU A 173 23.55 13.43 -5.79
CA LEU A 173 23.36 13.96 -4.44
C LEU A 173 24.58 14.70 -3.92
N ASP A 174 24.36 15.70 -3.06
CA ASP A 174 25.41 16.24 -2.21
C ASP A 174 25.57 15.33 -0.98
N LEU A 175 26.70 14.61 -0.94
CA LEU A 175 27.04 13.69 0.14
C LEU A 175 28.02 14.31 1.16
N THR A 176 28.19 15.63 1.17
CA THR A 176 29.06 16.32 2.13
C THR A 176 28.58 16.08 3.56
N GLY A 177 29.43 15.48 4.40
CA GLY A 177 29.08 15.16 5.80
C GLY A 177 28.03 14.03 5.93
N VAL A 178 27.87 13.20 4.90
CA VAL A 178 27.03 12.00 4.88
C VAL A 178 27.92 10.77 4.85
N THR A 179 27.70 9.83 5.77
CA THR A 179 28.36 8.52 5.74
C THR A 179 27.59 7.61 4.80
N VAL A 180 28.29 7.06 3.79
CA VAL A 180 27.72 6.09 2.85
C VAL A 180 28.00 4.68 3.33
N VAL A 181 26.94 3.85 3.45
CA VAL A 181 27.01 2.44 3.83
C VAL A 181 26.56 1.58 2.65
N HIS A 182 27.38 0.64 2.19
CA HIS A 182 26.99 -0.32 1.17
C HIS A 182 26.77 -1.72 1.76
N VAL A 183 25.80 -2.44 1.20
CA VAL A 183 25.52 -3.81 1.64
C VAL A 183 26.29 -4.84 0.79
N VAL A 184 26.13 -4.81 -0.53
CA VAL A 184 26.72 -5.82 -1.43
C VAL A 184 28.06 -5.35 -1.97
N ARG A 185 28.09 -4.24 -2.72
CA ARG A 185 29.28 -3.69 -3.36
C ARG A 185 29.36 -2.18 -3.15
N PRO A 186 30.56 -1.62 -2.99
CA PRO A 186 30.74 -0.17 -2.94
C PRO A 186 30.39 0.49 -4.30
N CYS A 187 30.04 1.77 -4.25
CA CYS A 187 29.90 2.61 -5.45
C CYS A 187 31.27 3.15 -5.84
N GLU A 188 31.64 3.03 -7.13
CA GLU A 188 32.91 3.55 -7.63
C GLU A 188 33.01 5.07 -7.47
N GLY A 189 34.16 5.52 -6.95
CA GLY A 189 34.41 6.94 -6.68
C GLY A 189 33.68 7.53 -5.46
N VAL A 190 32.94 6.74 -4.71
CA VAL A 190 32.27 7.16 -3.47
C VAL A 190 32.87 6.41 -2.28
N LYS A 191 33.44 7.18 -1.33
CA LYS A 191 33.93 6.59 -0.09
C LYS A 191 32.76 6.01 0.69
N SER A 192 32.82 4.73 1.05
CA SER A 192 31.77 4.04 1.80
C SER A 192 32.34 3.02 2.77
N VAL A 193 31.58 2.70 3.81
CA VAL A 193 31.85 1.61 4.75
C VAL A 193 30.91 0.43 4.45
N SER A 194 31.37 -0.78 4.75
CA SER A 194 30.55 -1.98 4.54
C SER A 194 29.54 -2.14 5.68
N PHE A 195 28.31 -2.50 5.36
CA PHE A 195 27.32 -2.93 6.36
C PHE A 195 27.85 -4.06 7.25
N ALA A 196 28.58 -5.02 6.66
CA ALA A 196 29.13 -6.15 7.37
C ALA A 196 30.22 -5.72 8.40
N GLU A 197 30.99 -4.68 8.11
CA GLU A 197 31.94 -4.09 9.05
C GLU A 197 31.22 -3.41 10.21
N LEU A 198 30.20 -2.58 9.93
CA LEU A 198 29.39 -1.93 10.97
C LEU A 198 28.69 -2.96 11.88
N ALA A 199 28.22 -4.08 11.32
CA ALA A 199 27.57 -5.14 12.05
C ALA A 199 28.52 -5.91 13.02
N GLN A 200 29.81 -5.61 13.01
CA GLN A 200 30.83 -6.17 13.92
C GLN A 200 31.33 -5.16 14.95
N THR A 201 30.78 -3.96 15.01
CA THR A 201 31.17 -2.94 15.98
C THR A 201 30.98 -3.46 17.41
N PRO A 202 32.00 -3.40 18.27
CA PRO A 202 31.89 -3.82 19.67
C PRO A 202 30.83 -3.00 20.41
N VAL A 203 29.86 -3.70 20.99
CA VAL A 203 28.73 -3.07 21.71
C VAL A 203 29.18 -2.61 23.10
N THR A 204 28.83 -1.39 23.47
CA THR A 204 29.06 -0.79 24.80
C THR A 204 27.73 -0.52 25.53
N ALA A 205 27.80 -0.03 26.76
CA ALA A 205 26.62 0.38 27.53
C ALA A 205 25.86 1.56 26.90
N ASP A 206 26.43 2.24 25.91
CA ASP A 206 25.78 3.36 25.21
C ASP A 206 24.55 2.93 24.44
N VAL A 207 24.51 1.69 23.94
CA VAL A 207 23.33 1.13 23.26
C VAL A 207 22.14 1.08 24.21
N ASP A 208 22.30 0.50 25.40
CA ASP A 208 21.23 0.41 26.40
C ASP A 208 20.84 1.81 26.90
N ALA A 209 21.80 2.69 27.09
CA ALA A 209 21.57 4.08 27.47
C ALA A 209 20.81 4.87 26.39
N SER A 210 21.02 4.57 25.12
CA SER A 210 20.27 5.15 24.01
C SER A 210 18.83 4.63 23.98
N ILE A 211 18.64 3.30 24.07
CA ILE A 211 17.31 2.67 24.09
C ILE A 211 16.46 3.19 25.25
N ALA A 212 17.04 3.35 26.44
CA ALA A 212 16.35 3.87 27.63
C ALA A 212 15.80 5.31 27.45
N LYS A 213 16.34 6.06 26.49
CA LYS A 213 15.89 7.43 26.17
C LYS A 213 14.80 7.48 25.08
N ILE A 214 14.37 6.33 24.54
CA ILE A 214 13.28 6.29 23.56
C ILE A 214 11.97 6.57 24.29
N THR A 215 11.22 7.54 23.79
CA THR A 215 9.88 7.92 24.28
C THR A 215 8.84 7.60 23.22
N PRO A 216 7.53 7.60 23.56
CA PRO A 216 6.46 7.46 22.58
C PRO A 216 6.56 8.44 21.40
N ASP A 217 6.97 9.69 21.67
CA ASP A 217 7.12 10.76 20.68
C ASP A 217 8.41 10.67 19.84
N THR A 218 9.34 9.77 20.21
CA THR A 218 10.57 9.59 19.43
C THR A 218 10.23 9.21 18.00
N VAL A 219 10.72 10.01 17.04
CA VAL A 219 10.50 9.72 15.61
C VAL A 219 11.29 8.46 15.22
N GLY A 220 10.58 7.43 14.83
CA GLY A 220 11.17 6.16 14.42
C GLY A 220 11.39 6.05 12.92
N LYS A 221 10.44 6.57 12.12
CA LYS A 221 10.52 6.58 10.64
C LYS A 221 10.09 7.91 10.05
N LEU A 222 10.63 8.21 8.88
CA LEU A 222 10.09 9.20 7.94
C LEU A 222 9.65 8.44 6.68
N LEU A 223 8.35 8.40 6.44
CA LEU A 223 7.79 7.77 5.24
C LEU A 223 7.32 8.84 4.25
N PHE A 224 7.60 8.63 2.97
CA PHE A 224 7.34 9.65 1.96
C PHE A 224 6.03 9.38 1.23
N THR A 225 5.27 10.46 0.99
CA THR A 225 4.01 10.40 0.23
C THR A 225 4.05 11.43 -0.90
N SER A 226 3.43 11.09 -2.02
CA SER A 226 3.25 12.05 -3.12
C SER A 226 2.35 13.20 -2.66
N GLY A 227 2.92 14.41 -2.57
CA GLY A 227 2.16 15.62 -2.23
C GLY A 227 1.25 16.06 -3.38
N SER A 228 0.19 16.82 -3.05
CA SER A 228 -0.66 17.50 -4.03
C SER A 228 0.10 18.53 -4.89
N THR A 229 1.26 18.98 -4.43
CA THR A 229 2.18 19.89 -5.13
C THR A 229 3.16 19.16 -6.04
N GLY A 230 3.10 17.84 -6.13
CA GLY A 230 4.04 17.03 -6.91
C GLY A 230 5.33 16.64 -6.17
N MET A 231 5.75 17.39 -5.14
CA MET A 231 6.93 17.05 -4.34
C MET A 231 6.56 16.17 -3.14
N PRO A 232 7.39 15.17 -2.77
CA PRO A 232 7.09 14.28 -1.67
C PRO A 232 7.06 15.00 -0.32
N LYS A 233 6.14 14.57 0.57
CA LYS A 233 6.08 14.99 1.97
C LYS A 233 6.71 13.92 2.84
N ALA A 234 7.45 14.31 3.87
CA ALA A 234 8.05 13.40 4.84
C ALA A 234 7.13 13.25 6.06
N VAL A 235 6.33 12.19 6.10
CA VAL A 235 5.39 11.89 7.19
C VAL A 235 6.16 11.40 8.41
N ILE A 236 5.99 12.06 9.55
CA ILE A 236 6.56 11.63 10.81
C ILE A 236 5.81 10.40 11.33
N ASN A 237 6.54 9.32 11.57
CA ASN A 237 6.04 8.13 12.24
C ASN A 237 6.76 8.01 13.60
N THR A 238 6.05 8.29 14.69
CA THR A 238 6.59 8.15 16.06
C THR A 238 6.56 6.69 16.50
N GLN A 239 7.28 6.38 17.56
CA GLN A 239 7.26 5.03 18.15
C GLN A 239 5.84 4.66 18.60
N GLU A 240 5.12 5.59 19.23
CA GLU A 240 3.73 5.36 19.65
C GLU A 240 2.81 5.03 18.49
N MET A 241 2.84 5.83 17.43
CA MET A 241 2.01 5.58 16.24
C MET A 241 2.18 4.15 15.71
N MET A 242 3.42 3.71 15.57
CA MET A 242 3.74 2.40 15.00
C MET A 242 3.37 1.25 15.93
N CYS A 243 3.67 1.38 17.23
CA CYS A 243 3.34 0.37 18.23
C CYS A 243 1.83 0.25 18.45
N ALA A 244 1.14 1.40 18.59
CA ALA A 244 -0.31 1.45 18.76
C ALA A 244 -1.02 0.85 17.52
N ASN A 245 -0.58 1.19 16.30
CA ASN A 245 -1.20 0.65 15.09
C ASN A 245 -1.03 -0.86 14.97
N ALA A 246 0.15 -1.41 15.27
CA ALA A 246 0.35 -2.85 15.33
C ALA A 246 -0.58 -3.51 16.38
N ALA A 247 -0.70 -2.91 17.57
CA ALA A 247 -1.58 -3.40 18.63
C ALA A 247 -3.07 -3.36 18.21
N MET A 248 -3.52 -2.28 17.58
CA MET A 248 -4.87 -2.15 17.02
C MET A 248 -5.18 -3.27 16.03
N MET A 249 -4.29 -3.52 15.08
CA MET A 249 -4.44 -4.57 14.08
C MET A 249 -4.48 -5.98 14.70
N MET A 250 -3.72 -6.21 15.76
CA MET A 250 -3.70 -7.48 16.48
C MET A 250 -4.93 -7.63 17.37
N GLN A 251 -5.38 -6.55 18.00
CA GLN A 251 -6.55 -6.57 18.90
C GLN A 251 -7.87 -6.86 18.18
N VAL A 252 -8.05 -6.33 16.97
CA VAL A 252 -9.28 -6.60 16.19
C VAL A 252 -9.34 -8.02 15.64
N ARG A 253 -8.22 -8.72 15.59
CA ARG A 253 -8.08 -10.12 15.15
C ARG A 253 -7.08 -10.86 16.04
N PRO A 254 -7.42 -11.09 17.31
CA PRO A 254 -6.51 -11.74 18.24
C PRO A 254 -6.16 -13.15 17.74
N ARG A 255 -4.91 -13.52 17.96
CA ARG A 255 -4.48 -14.89 17.65
C ARG A 255 -5.21 -15.87 18.56
N THR A 256 -5.71 -16.95 17.97
CA THR A 256 -6.29 -18.06 18.77
C THR A 256 -5.25 -18.60 19.75
N PRO A 257 -5.57 -18.72 21.04
CA PRO A 257 -4.66 -19.31 22.01
C PRO A 257 -4.15 -20.70 21.57
N GLY A 258 -2.81 -20.90 21.60
CA GLY A 258 -2.17 -22.12 21.11
C GLY A 258 -2.11 -22.26 19.59
N GLY A 259 -2.66 -21.30 18.83
CA GLY A 259 -2.60 -21.29 17.38
C GLY A 259 -1.19 -20.96 16.85
N PRO A 260 -0.96 -21.16 15.54
CA PRO A 260 0.33 -20.91 14.92
C PRO A 260 0.75 -19.45 15.06
N LEU A 261 2.05 -19.21 15.18
CA LEU A 261 2.62 -17.86 15.11
C LEU A 261 2.47 -17.31 13.69
N ALA A 262 2.41 -15.97 13.58
CA ALA A 262 2.34 -15.30 12.31
C ALA A 262 3.47 -15.78 11.38
N THR A 263 3.09 -16.34 10.23
CA THR A 263 3.97 -16.66 9.12
C THR A 263 3.46 -15.86 7.93
N VAL A 264 4.25 -14.89 7.51
CA VAL A 264 3.86 -13.95 6.44
C VAL A 264 4.88 -14.04 5.32
N LEU A 265 4.42 -14.13 4.09
CA LEU A 265 5.21 -13.94 2.87
C LEU A 265 4.76 -12.63 2.26
N ASP A 266 5.66 -11.65 2.14
CA ASP A 266 5.30 -10.29 1.71
C ASP A 266 6.33 -9.67 0.77
N TRP A 267 5.82 -9.06 -0.31
CA TRP A 267 6.59 -8.34 -1.32
C TRP A 267 6.38 -6.82 -1.26
N MET A 268 5.40 -6.36 -0.48
CA MET A 268 5.01 -4.95 -0.47
C MET A 268 6.17 -4.06 -0.01
N PRO A 269 6.46 -2.96 -0.73
CA PRO A 269 7.63 -2.12 -0.47
C PRO A 269 7.64 -1.52 0.94
N TRP A 270 8.77 -1.59 1.64
CA TRP A 270 8.89 -1.07 3.01
C TRP A 270 9.11 0.45 3.09
N ASN A 271 9.39 1.11 1.98
CA ASN A 271 9.27 2.56 1.87
C ASN A 271 7.80 3.04 1.87
N HIS A 272 6.85 2.12 1.79
CA HIS A 272 5.44 2.36 1.87
C HIS A 272 4.86 1.83 3.19
N THR A 273 3.93 2.57 3.79
CA THR A 273 3.35 2.25 5.11
C THR A 273 2.66 0.87 5.14
N MET A 274 2.09 0.40 4.02
CA MET A 274 1.44 -0.92 3.96
C MET A 274 2.45 -2.07 4.16
N GLY A 275 3.59 -2.05 3.45
CA GLY A 275 4.66 -3.02 3.66
C GLY A 275 5.46 -2.74 4.93
N GLY A 276 6.00 -1.51 5.05
CA GLY A 276 6.94 -1.14 6.11
C GLY A 276 6.33 -1.01 7.51
N ASN A 277 5.02 -0.82 7.62
CA ASN A 277 4.33 -0.76 8.91
C ASN A 277 3.33 -1.92 9.06
N ALA A 278 2.28 -1.99 8.21
CA ALA A 278 1.17 -2.92 8.42
C ALA A 278 1.54 -4.40 8.23
N ALA A 279 2.45 -4.73 7.32
CA ALA A 279 2.94 -6.09 7.16
C ALA A 279 4.07 -6.41 8.15
N PHE A 280 4.99 -5.47 8.36
CA PHE A 280 6.23 -5.69 9.10
C PHE A 280 6.04 -5.68 10.63
N HIS A 281 5.39 -4.62 11.19
CA HIS A 281 5.35 -4.44 12.65
C HIS A 281 4.52 -5.49 13.39
N PRO A 282 3.33 -5.92 12.92
CA PRO A 282 2.57 -6.98 13.60
C PRO A 282 3.34 -8.30 13.69
N VAL A 283 4.14 -8.65 12.67
CA VAL A 283 4.98 -9.86 12.71
C VAL A 283 6.06 -9.73 13.79
N LEU A 284 6.72 -8.57 13.90
CA LEU A 284 7.71 -8.31 14.94
C LEU A 284 7.08 -8.36 16.34
N VAL A 285 5.92 -7.70 16.51
CA VAL A 285 5.24 -7.61 17.82
C VAL A 285 4.71 -8.98 18.27
N ASP A 286 4.17 -9.81 17.36
CA ASP A 286 3.67 -11.17 17.65
C ASP A 286 4.79 -12.22 17.79
N GLY A 287 6.03 -11.88 17.44
CA GLY A 287 7.14 -12.84 17.43
C GLY A 287 7.04 -13.86 16.29
N GLY A 288 6.45 -13.47 15.18
CA GLY A 288 6.28 -14.30 13.99
C GLY A 288 7.50 -14.32 13.07
N THR A 289 7.32 -14.92 11.88
CA THR A 289 8.34 -14.99 10.83
C THR A 289 7.86 -14.26 9.59
N LEU A 290 8.69 -13.34 9.08
CA LEU A 290 8.47 -12.64 7.82
C LEU A 290 9.41 -13.21 6.74
N TYR A 291 8.84 -13.80 5.73
CA TYR A 291 9.52 -14.21 4.50
C TYR A 291 9.45 -13.05 3.51
N ILE A 292 10.60 -12.52 3.15
CA ILE A 292 10.73 -11.42 2.18
C ILE A 292 10.61 -12.01 0.79
N ASP A 293 9.56 -11.62 0.07
CA ASP A 293 9.29 -12.10 -1.28
C ASP A 293 9.89 -11.14 -2.31
N ASP A 294 10.78 -11.64 -3.15
CA ASP A 294 11.36 -10.89 -4.25
C ASP A 294 10.42 -10.83 -5.47
N GLY A 295 9.37 -11.66 -5.47
CA GLY A 295 8.35 -11.67 -6.52
C GLY A 295 7.50 -10.39 -6.54
N ARG A 296 6.82 -10.19 -7.67
CA ARG A 296 5.87 -9.06 -7.87
C ARG A 296 4.69 -9.56 -8.71
N PRO A 297 3.50 -8.93 -8.59
CA PRO A 297 2.35 -9.25 -9.43
C PRO A 297 2.49 -8.66 -10.85
N MET A 298 3.62 -8.94 -11.47
CA MET A 298 3.99 -8.46 -12.81
C MET A 298 4.46 -9.65 -13.67
N PRO A 299 4.26 -9.60 -15.00
CA PRO A 299 4.75 -10.64 -15.89
C PRO A 299 6.24 -10.93 -15.69
N GLY A 300 6.61 -12.22 -15.59
CA GLY A 300 7.98 -12.67 -15.38
C GLY A 300 8.51 -12.53 -13.94
N GLN A 301 7.73 -11.97 -13.02
CA GLN A 301 8.13 -11.82 -11.61
C GLN A 301 7.23 -12.57 -10.63
N LEU A 302 6.04 -12.99 -11.06
CA LEU A 302 5.09 -13.75 -10.22
C LEU A 302 5.59 -15.15 -9.90
N GLU A 303 6.39 -15.74 -10.77
CA GLU A 303 6.93 -17.11 -10.66
C GLU A 303 7.74 -17.30 -9.38
N GLU A 304 8.45 -16.25 -8.93
CA GLU A 304 9.18 -16.30 -7.66
C GLU A 304 8.21 -16.36 -6.46
N THR A 305 7.14 -15.56 -6.47
CA THR A 305 6.07 -15.63 -5.46
C THR A 305 5.41 -17.01 -5.45
N ILE A 306 5.11 -17.59 -6.61
CA ILE A 306 4.52 -18.93 -6.72
C ILE A 306 5.46 -19.99 -6.13
N LYS A 307 6.76 -19.94 -6.47
CA LYS A 307 7.78 -20.81 -5.91
C LYS A 307 7.81 -20.70 -4.38
N ASN A 308 7.81 -19.48 -3.86
CA ASN A 308 7.84 -19.24 -2.42
C ASN A 308 6.57 -19.76 -1.73
N LEU A 309 5.39 -19.55 -2.30
CA LEU A 309 4.10 -20.02 -1.77
C LEU A 309 3.95 -21.56 -1.83
N ARG A 310 4.65 -22.26 -2.71
CA ARG A 310 4.70 -23.72 -2.69
C ARG A 310 5.46 -24.28 -1.49
N GLU A 311 6.43 -23.53 -0.97
CA GLU A 311 7.25 -23.92 0.18
C GLU A 311 6.71 -23.38 1.51
N ILE A 312 6.15 -22.17 1.47
CA ILE A 312 5.70 -21.43 2.65
C ILE A 312 4.18 -21.34 2.67
N SER A 313 3.58 -21.87 3.71
CA SER A 313 2.12 -21.77 3.96
C SER A 313 1.86 -20.62 4.91
N PRO A 314 1.41 -19.44 4.41
CA PRO A 314 1.18 -18.27 5.25
C PRO A 314 -0.02 -18.47 6.16
N THR A 315 -0.02 -17.79 7.32
CA THR A 315 -1.20 -17.68 8.21
C THR A 315 -2.08 -16.49 7.86
N TYR A 316 -1.46 -15.47 7.26
CA TYR A 316 -2.05 -14.25 6.78
C TYR A 316 -1.37 -13.85 5.46
N TYR A 317 -2.14 -13.49 4.46
CA TYR A 317 -1.60 -13.06 3.18
C TYR A 317 -2.25 -11.78 2.72
N ALA A 318 -1.45 -10.76 2.43
CA ALA A 318 -1.90 -9.47 1.93
C ALA A 318 -1.42 -9.24 0.50
N ASN A 319 -2.30 -8.73 -0.34
CA ASN A 319 -1.93 -8.38 -1.71
C ASN A 319 -2.83 -7.25 -2.26
N VAL A 320 -2.47 -6.75 -3.42
CA VAL A 320 -3.34 -5.89 -4.22
C VAL A 320 -4.26 -6.75 -5.10
N PRO A 321 -5.42 -6.25 -5.56
CA PRO A 321 -6.33 -7.04 -6.40
C PRO A 321 -5.69 -7.64 -7.64
N ALA A 322 -4.81 -6.90 -8.33
CA ALA A 322 -4.07 -7.42 -9.48
C ALA A 322 -3.18 -8.62 -9.12
N GLY A 323 -2.56 -8.60 -7.92
CA GLY A 323 -1.78 -9.72 -7.40
C GLY A 323 -2.64 -10.96 -7.12
N TYR A 324 -3.82 -10.78 -6.54
CA TYR A 324 -4.77 -11.89 -6.37
C TYR A 324 -5.28 -12.45 -7.70
N ALA A 325 -5.53 -11.60 -8.70
CA ALA A 325 -5.97 -12.06 -10.02
C ALA A 325 -4.91 -12.94 -10.70
N ALA A 326 -3.65 -12.51 -10.65
CA ALA A 326 -2.53 -13.28 -11.19
C ALA A 326 -2.30 -14.60 -10.42
N LEU A 327 -2.44 -14.56 -9.08
CA LEU A 327 -2.31 -15.74 -8.22
C LEU A 327 -3.47 -16.72 -8.44
N ALA A 328 -4.72 -16.26 -8.57
CA ALA A 328 -5.88 -17.09 -8.89
C ALA A 328 -5.68 -17.85 -10.21
N ALA A 329 -5.23 -17.16 -11.27
CA ALA A 329 -4.95 -17.77 -12.56
C ALA A 329 -3.86 -18.86 -12.51
N ALA A 330 -2.86 -18.71 -11.62
CA ALA A 330 -1.85 -19.72 -11.36
C ALA A 330 -2.43 -20.90 -10.56
N MET A 331 -3.22 -20.63 -9.53
CA MET A 331 -3.83 -21.63 -8.64
C MET A 331 -4.87 -22.50 -9.36
N GLU A 332 -5.58 -21.98 -10.33
CA GLU A 332 -6.53 -22.75 -11.17
C GLU A 332 -5.86 -23.90 -11.93
N LYS A 333 -4.54 -23.83 -12.11
CA LYS A 333 -3.72 -24.81 -12.83
C LYS A 333 -2.76 -25.59 -11.93
N ASP A 334 -2.74 -25.29 -10.61
CA ASP A 334 -1.76 -25.84 -9.67
C ASP A 334 -2.38 -26.17 -8.31
N ASP A 335 -2.85 -27.40 -8.16
CA ASP A 335 -3.43 -27.89 -6.91
C ASP A 335 -2.38 -27.96 -5.76
N ALA A 336 -1.09 -28.09 -6.06
CA ALA A 336 -0.04 -28.11 -5.03
C ALA A 336 0.15 -26.71 -4.44
N LEU A 337 0.11 -25.67 -5.27
CA LEU A 337 0.09 -24.27 -4.85
C LEU A 337 -1.13 -23.97 -3.98
N CYS A 338 -2.33 -24.40 -4.40
CA CYS A 338 -3.55 -24.25 -3.59
C CYS A 338 -3.40 -24.89 -2.23
N ARG A 339 -2.95 -26.16 -2.16
CA ARG A 339 -2.77 -26.86 -0.88
C ARG A 339 -1.81 -26.14 0.05
N SER A 340 -0.68 -25.67 -0.46
CA SER A 340 0.29 -24.93 0.36
C SER A 340 -0.27 -23.59 0.82
N PHE A 341 -0.85 -22.81 -0.09
CA PHE A 341 -1.36 -21.47 0.19
C PHE A 341 -2.49 -21.48 1.24
N PHE A 342 -3.51 -22.33 1.05
CA PHE A 342 -4.67 -22.36 1.94
C PHE A 342 -4.48 -23.19 3.22
N LYS A 343 -3.36 -23.93 3.36
CA LYS A 343 -3.11 -24.85 4.49
C LYS A 343 -3.31 -24.17 5.85
N ASN A 344 -2.59 -23.08 6.08
CA ASN A 344 -2.58 -22.37 7.36
C ASN A 344 -3.27 -21.00 7.31
N LEU A 345 -3.77 -20.62 6.15
CA LEU A 345 -4.29 -19.29 5.89
C LEU A 345 -5.62 -19.06 6.60
N SER A 346 -5.66 -18.09 7.50
CA SER A 346 -6.89 -17.68 8.17
C SER A 346 -7.55 -16.46 7.51
N ILE A 347 -6.75 -15.58 6.90
CA ILE A 347 -7.21 -14.30 6.36
C ILE A 347 -6.48 -14.00 5.05
N MET A 348 -7.23 -13.62 4.03
CA MET A 348 -6.76 -12.93 2.85
C MET A 348 -7.01 -11.43 3.03
N ALA A 349 -5.97 -10.59 2.93
CA ALA A 349 -6.12 -9.15 3.04
C ALA A 349 -5.89 -8.47 1.69
N TYR A 350 -6.62 -7.41 1.41
CA TYR A 350 -6.39 -6.61 0.23
C TYR A 350 -6.38 -5.12 0.53
N GLY A 351 -5.65 -4.36 -0.29
CA GLY A 351 -5.57 -2.92 -0.19
C GLY A 351 -5.18 -2.27 -1.50
N GLY A 352 -5.13 -0.94 -1.52
CA GLY A 352 -4.74 -0.16 -2.69
C GLY A 352 -5.85 0.06 -3.74
N ALA A 353 -6.80 -0.87 -3.88
CA ALA A 353 -7.96 -0.76 -4.74
C ALA A 353 -9.11 -1.65 -4.23
N ARG A 354 -10.33 -1.43 -4.77
CA ARG A 354 -11.46 -2.33 -4.52
C ARG A 354 -11.19 -3.70 -5.15
N LEU A 355 -11.49 -4.78 -4.42
CA LEU A 355 -11.46 -6.15 -4.94
C LEU A 355 -12.68 -6.36 -5.86
N PRO A 356 -12.51 -6.82 -7.13
CA PRO A 356 -13.63 -7.22 -7.98
C PRO A 356 -14.43 -8.40 -7.43
N ASP A 357 -15.75 -8.39 -7.62
CA ASP A 357 -16.64 -9.43 -7.09
C ASP A 357 -16.35 -10.81 -7.72
N ASP A 358 -16.07 -10.87 -9.02
CA ASP A 358 -15.68 -12.10 -9.72
C ASP A 358 -14.36 -12.69 -9.19
N LEU A 359 -13.40 -11.84 -8.87
CA LEU A 359 -12.13 -12.28 -8.26
C LEU A 359 -12.34 -12.80 -6.84
N TYR A 360 -13.22 -12.15 -6.06
CA TYR A 360 -13.64 -12.66 -4.77
C TYR A 360 -14.20 -14.09 -4.91
N ASP A 361 -15.14 -14.29 -5.82
CA ASP A 361 -15.79 -15.59 -6.04
C ASP A 361 -14.80 -16.67 -6.49
N ARG A 362 -13.88 -16.35 -7.40
CA ARG A 362 -12.82 -17.27 -7.86
C ARG A 362 -11.93 -17.71 -6.71
N MET A 363 -11.46 -16.78 -5.87
CA MET A 363 -10.60 -17.11 -4.72
C MET A 363 -11.35 -17.93 -3.66
N GLN A 364 -12.66 -17.66 -3.43
CA GLN A 364 -13.47 -18.45 -2.53
C GLN A 364 -13.70 -19.88 -3.10
N ALA A 365 -13.94 -20.03 -4.40
CA ALA A 365 -14.08 -21.34 -5.04
C ALA A 365 -12.80 -22.19 -4.89
N LEU A 366 -11.62 -21.58 -5.08
CA LEU A 366 -10.33 -22.24 -4.86
C LEU A 366 -10.12 -22.65 -3.40
N ALA A 367 -10.47 -21.78 -2.44
CA ALA A 367 -10.37 -22.09 -1.02
C ALA A 367 -11.29 -23.25 -0.64
N VAL A 368 -12.56 -23.20 -1.04
CA VAL A 368 -13.55 -24.26 -0.77
C VAL A 368 -13.17 -25.58 -1.42
N LYS A 369 -12.74 -25.57 -2.70
CA LYS A 369 -12.24 -26.78 -3.40
C LYS A 369 -11.09 -27.42 -2.62
N THR A 370 -10.22 -26.60 -2.01
CA THR A 370 -8.99 -27.09 -1.38
C THR A 370 -9.20 -27.51 0.06
N THR A 371 -10.02 -26.80 0.83
CA THR A 371 -10.14 -26.95 2.29
C THR A 371 -11.54 -27.29 2.80
N GLY A 372 -12.56 -27.14 1.97
CA GLY A 372 -13.96 -27.22 2.36
C GLY A 372 -14.51 -25.95 3.04
N GLU A 373 -13.67 -24.95 3.27
CA GLU A 373 -13.99 -23.71 3.99
C GLU A 373 -13.78 -22.48 3.09
N ARG A 374 -14.51 -21.42 3.33
CA ARG A 374 -14.21 -20.09 2.80
C ARG A 374 -13.14 -19.41 3.65
N ILE A 375 -12.34 -18.53 3.06
CA ILE A 375 -11.37 -17.70 3.78
C ILE A 375 -11.83 -16.26 3.69
N VAL A 376 -11.96 -15.58 4.81
CA VAL A 376 -12.42 -14.18 4.83
C VAL A 376 -11.45 -13.26 4.13
N PHE A 377 -12.00 -12.35 3.31
CA PHE A 377 -11.25 -11.21 2.79
C PHE A 377 -11.38 -10.03 3.75
N TYR A 378 -10.23 -9.63 4.29
CA TYR A 378 -10.08 -8.49 5.19
C TYR A 378 -9.59 -7.28 4.41
N THR A 379 -10.12 -6.12 4.71
CA THR A 379 -9.57 -4.85 4.25
C THR A 379 -9.43 -3.88 5.41
N GLY A 380 -8.38 -3.06 5.36
CA GLY A 380 -8.16 -1.94 6.25
C GLY A 380 -8.03 -0.65 5.46
N TRP A 381 -8.39 0.47 6.07
CA TRP A 381 -8.31 1.79 5.47
C TRP A 381 -7.57 2.77 6.38
N GLY A 382 -6.87 3.70 5.73
CA GLY A 382 -6.09 4.77 6.31
C GLY A 382 -5.00 5.23 5.34
N SER A 383 -4.00 5.93 5.83
CA SER A 383 -2.92 6.50 5.03
C SER A 383 -1.57 6.37 5.71
N THR A 384 -0.52 6.87 5.10
CA THR A 384 0.81 6.96 5.74
C THR A 384 0.76 7.78 7.02
N GLU A 385 -0.09 8.81 7.04
CA GLU A 385 -0.31 9.69 8.17
C GLU A 385 -1.04 9.03 9.35
N THR A 386 -1.53 7.79 9.16
CA THR A 386 -2.23 7.03 10.20
C THR A 386 -1.56 5.67 10.53
N ALA A 387 -0.37 5.41 10.06
CA ALA A 387 0.59 4.33 10.38
C ALA A 387 0.25 2.85 10.02
N PRO A 388 -0.55 2.43 9.07
CA PRO A 388 -1.52 3.12 8.24
C PRO A 388 -2.97 2.96 8.67
N THR A 389 -3.34 1.88 9.43
CA THR A 389 -4.71 1.35 9.47
C THR A 389 -5.51 2.00 10.61
N SER A 390 -6.59 2.67 10.26
CA SER A 390 -7.48 3.31 11.24
C SER A 390 -8.82 2.59 11.36
N THR A 391 -9.29 1.97 10.27
CA THR A 391 -10.53 1.17 10.25
C THR A 391 -10.30 -0.16 9.54
N GLY A 392 -11.18 -1.12 9.72
CA GLY A 392 -11.11 -2.39 9.00
C GLY A 392 -12.37 -3.22 9.13
N THR A 393 -12.49 -4.25 8.28
CA THR A 393 -13.59 -5.21 8.28
C THR A 393 -13.27 -6.39 9.21
N TYR A 394 -13.33 -6.16 10.53
CA TYR A 394 -13.05 -7.22 11.51
C TYR A 394 -14.30 -8.05 11.86
N TRP A 395 -14.90 -8.64 10.84
CA TRP A 395 -16.00 -9.60 10.91
C TRP A 395 -16.08 -10.42 9.60
N ASP A 396 -16.75 -11.54 9.65
CA ASP A 396 -17.00 -12.34 8.46
C ASP A 396 -17.95 -11.58 7.53
N THR A 397 -17.52 -11.32 6.31
CA THR A 397 -18.30 -10.59 5.31
C THR A 397 -18.03 -11.12 3.90
N GLU A 398 -19.09 -11.14 3.10
CA GLU A 398 -18.99 -11.41 1.65
C GLU A 398 -18.90 -10.11 0.84
N ARG A 399 -19.12 -8.97 1.50
CA ARG A 399 -19.18 -7.68 0.82
C ARG A 399 -17.78 -7.12 0.64
N VAL A 400 -17.40 -6.83 -0.59
CA VAL A 400 -16.17 -6.13 -0.94
C VAL A 400 -16.39 -4.61 -1.02
N GLY A 401 -15.28 -3.83 -0.98
CA GLY A 401 -15.33 -2.36 -1.04
C GLY A 401 -15.67 -1.66 0.27
N LEU A 402 -15.82 -2.42 1.37
CA LEU A 402 -15.92 -1.85 2.71
C LEU A 402 -14.56 -1.31 3.17
N ILE A 403 -14.58 -0.23 3.96
CA ILE A 403 -13.44 0.23 4.74
C ILE A 403 -13.62 -0.09 6.24
N GLY A 404 -14.72 -0.71 6.58
CA GLY A 404 -14.99 -1.26 7.91
C GLY A 404 -15.41 -0.23 8.96
N LEU A 405 -14.94 -0.43 10.19
CA LEU A 405 -15.25 0.33 11.39
C LEU A 405 -13.96 0.79 12.09
N PRO A 406 -14.01 1.88 12.89
CA PRO A 406 -12.82 2.36 13.59
C PRO A 406 -12.27 1.32 14.57
N PHE A 407 -10.96 1.24 14.64
CA PHE A 407 -10.24 0.42 15.61
C PHE A 407 -10.29 1.04 17.02
N PRO A 408 -10.08 0.24 18.07
CA PRO A 408 -9.86 0.78 19.41
C PRO A 408 -8.80 1.87 19.43
N GLY A 409 -9.09 3.02 20.06
CA GLY A 409 -8.19 4.17 20.11
C GLY A 409 -8.26 5.11 18.90
N VAL A 410 -9.16 4.85 17.94
CA VAL A 410 -9.43 5.72 16.77
C VAL A 410 -10.83 6.30 16.84
N GLU A 411 -10.95 7.59 16.59
CA GLU A 411 -12.21 8.29 16.32
C GLU A 411 -12.30 8.62 14.83
N LEU A 412 -13.39 8.23 14.19
CA LEU A 412 -13.70 8.54 12.80
C LEU A 412 -14.85 9.55 12.76
N LYS A 413 -14.56 10.76 12.29
CA LYS A 413 -15.53 11.84 12.08
C LYS A 413 -15.92 11.87 10.60
N MET A 414 -17.20 11.76 10.36
CA MET A 414 -17.82 11.75 9.03
C MET A 414 -18.61 13.03 8.84
N VAL A 415 -18.08 13.96 8.02
CA VAL A 415 -18.64 15.29 7.79
C VAL A 415 -19.46 15.27 6.49
N PRO A 416 -20.74 15.71 6.48
CA PRO A 416 -21.57 15.74 5.28
C PRO A 416 -20.90 16.48 4.12
N CYS A 417 -20.83 15.82 2.95
CA CYS A 417 -20.27 16.36 1.72
C CYS A 417 -21.10 15.90 0.51
N GLY A 418 -22.14 16.65 0.17
CA GLY A 418 -23.10 16.25 -0.86
C GLY A 418 -23.88 15.00 -0.47
N SER A 419 -23.81 13.93 -1.28
CA SER A 419 -24.47 12.64 -1.02
C SER A 419 -23.61 11.65 -0.23
N LYS A 420 -22.45 12.07 0.28
CA LYS A 420 -21.48 11.26 1.02
C LYS A 420 -20.90 12.05 2.18
N TYR A 421 -19.98 11.44 2.91
CA TYR A 421 -19.27 12.05 4.03
C TYR A 421 -17.78 12.15 3.73
N GLU A 422 -17.17 13.31 4.02
CA GLU A 422 -15.72 13.44 4.14
C GLU A 422 -15.28 12.73 5.42
N LEU A 423 -14.23 11.92 5.31
CA LEU A 423 -13.69 11.14 6.43
C LEU A 423 -12.54 11.88 7.09
N ARG A 424 -12.58 12.03 8.42
CA ARG A 424 -11.53 12.64 9.23
C ARG A 424 -11.21 11.75 10.43
N LEU A 425 -9.96 11.73 10.84
CA LEU A 425 -9.45 10.79 11.84
C LEU A 425 -8.77 11.49 13.01
N ARG A 426 -8.97 10.96 14.21
CA ARG A 426 -8.22 11.33 15.41
C ARG A 426 -7.86 10.05 16.18
N GLY A 427 -6.61 9.93 16.66
CA GLY A 427 -6.17 8.77 17.39
C GLY A 427 -4.66 8.75 17.60
N VAL A 428 -4.19 7.84 18.43
CA VAL A 428 -2.76 7.69 18.78
C VAL A 428 -1.90 7.21 17.60
N ASN A 429 -2.52 6.73 16.53
CA ASN A 429 -1.86 6.34 15.29
C ASN A 429 -1.76 7.48 14.26
N VAL A 430 -2.30 8.66 14.56
CA VAL A 430 -2.26 9.81 13.64
C VAL A 430 -0.95 10.57 13.83
N THR A 431 -0.30 10.91 12.70
CA THR A 431 0.98 11.64 12.69
C THR A 431 0.88 13.01 13.37
N PRO A 432 1.94 13.48 14.06
CA PRO A 432 2.01 14.85 14.52
C PRO A 432 2.25 15.84 13.36
N GLY A 433 2.59 15.36 12.14
CA GLY A 433 2.75 16.22 10.98
C GLY A 433 3.84 15.77 9.99
N TYR A 434 4.24 16.71 9.17
CA TYR A 434 5.27 16.55 8.14
C TYR A 434 6.61 17.14 8.60
N PHE A 435 7.65 16.35 8.51
CA PHE A 435 9.01 16.72 8.94
C PHE A 435 9.51 17.95 8.15
N GLY A 436 9.92 19.00 8.86
CA GLY A 436 10.42 20.22 8.25
C GLY A 436 9.36 21.06 7.49
N GLN A 437 8.07 20.74 7.60
CA GLN A 437 7.00 21.37 6.82
C GLN A 437 5.82 21.84 7.70
N PRO A 438 6.01 22.80 8.60
CA PRO A 438 5.02 23.22 9.60
C PRO A 438 3.73 23.79 8.96
N ASP A 439 3.83 24.53 7.86
CA ASP A 439 2.67 25.11 7.18
C ASP A 439 1.77 24.04 6.55
N LEU A 440 2.34 22.96 6.03
CA LEU A 440 1.58 21.82 5.54
C LEU A 440 0.96 21.02 6.71
N THR A 441 1.69 20.90 7.80
CA THR A 441 1.21 20.25 9.02
C THR A 441 -0.04 20.96 9.57
N LYS A 442 -0.02 22.28 9.66
CA LYS A 442 -1.16 23.07 10.16
C LYS A 442 -2.43 22.87 9.31
N LYS A 443 -2.27 22.68 8.00
CA LYS A 443 -3.40 22.55 7.06
C LYS A 443 -4.03 21.15 7.04
N MET A 444 -3.39 20.16 7.67
CA MET A 444 -3.89 18.79 7.62
C MET A 444 -4.91 18.46 8.71
N PHE A 445 -5.08 19.33 9.71
CA PHE A 445 -6.02 19.12 10.80
C PHE A 445 -7.17 20.15 10.74
N ASP A 446 -8.35 19.71 11.14
CA ASP A 446 -9.48 20.61 11.37
C ASP A 446 -9.38 21.29 12.76
N GLU A 447 -10.35 22.15 13.06
CA GLU A 447 -10.40 22.94 14.31
C GLU A 447 -10.54 22.06 15.56
N GLU A 448 -11.07 20.83 15.44
CA GLU A 448 -11.19 19.86 16.53
C GLU A 448 -9.97 18.90 16.61
N GLY A 449 -8.95 19.10 15.78
CA GLY A 449 -7.74 18.29 15.73
C GLY A 449 -7.91 16.96 15.00
N PHE A 450 -8.95 16.78 14.16
CA PHE A 450 -9.06 15.62 13.30
C PHE A 450 -8.25 15.80 12.02
N TYR A 451 -7.49 14.78 11.68
CA TYR A 451 -6.75 14.71 10.41
C TYR A 451 -7.70 14.58 9.22
N CYS A 452 -7.62 15.51 8.28
CA CYS A 452 -8.40 15.57 7.05
C CYS A 452 -7.72 14.73 5.98
N ILE A 453 -8.05 13.44 5.88
CA ILE A 453 -7.41 12.51 4.94
C ILE A 453 -7.76 12.78 3.49
N GLY A 454 -8.88 13.48 3.23
CA GLY A 454 -9.36 13.83 1.89
C GLY A 454 -10.09 12.69 1.17
N ASP A 455 -10.44 11.63 1.86
CA ASP A 455 -11.25 10.52 1.36
C ASP A 455 -12.72 10.71 1.76
N ALA A 456 -13.62 10.07 1.01
CA ALA A 456 -15.04 10.05 1.31
C ALA A 456 -15.56 8.63 1.53
N GLY A 457 -16.63 8.53 2.33
CA GLY A 457 -17.33 7.28 2.61
C GLY A 457 -18.84 7.47 2.65
N ILE A 458 -19.55 6.35 2.54
CA ILE A 458 -21.00 6.26 2.79
C ILE A 458 -21.27 5.09 3.71
N PHE A 459 -22.30 5.19 4.54
CA PHE A 459 -22.73 4.06 5.35
C PHE A 459 -23.31 2.94 4.47
N VAL A 460 -23.12 1.70 4.89
CA VAL A 460 -23.85 0.55 4.32
C VAL A 460 -25.36 0.72 4.57
N ASP A 461 -25.68 1.27 5.75
CA ASP A 461 -27.03 1.57 6.20
C ASP A 461 -26.96 2.78 7.14
N ASP A 462 -27.59 3.89 6.75
CA ASP A 462 -27.57 5.12 7.55
C ASP A 462 -28.29 4.95 8.90
N SER A 463 -29.23 4.02 8.99
CA SER A 463 -29.94 3.70 10.23
C SER A 463 -29.12 2.83 11.19
N ASP A 464 -28.13 2.10 10.65
CA ASP A 464 -27.26 1.19 11.41
C ASP A 464 -25.78 1.32 10.96
N PRO A 465 -25.07 2.35 11.44
CA PRO A 465 -23.67 2.57 11.10
C PRO A 465 -22.71 1.40 11.40
N VAL A 466 -23.10 0.51 12.33
CA VAL A 466 -22.29 -0.66 12.72
C VAL A 466 -22.21 -1.71 11.61
N LYS A 467 -23.04 -1.60 10.57
CA LYS A 467 -22.90 -2.41 9.34
C LYS A 467 -21.68 -2.04 8.52
N GLY A 468 -21.03 -0.91 8.83
CA GLY A 468 -19.76 -0.49 8.23
C GLY A 468 -19.91 0.61 7.19
N ILE A 469 -18.76 0.99 6.63
CA ILE A 469 -18.60 2.10 5.72
C ILE A 469 -18.04 1.60 4.41
N ILE A 470 -18.54 2.13 3.29
CA ILE A 470 -18.08 1.89 1.93
C ILE A 470 -17.20 3.07 1.54
N PHE A 471 -16.06 2.79 0.90
CA PHE A 471 -15.22 3.83 0.31
C PHE A 471 -15.93 4.50 -0.87
N ALA A 472 -15.96 5.84 -0.87
CA ALA A 472 -16.66 6.64 -1.89
C ALA A 472 -15.75 7.60 -2.67
N GLY A 473 -14.45 7.25 -2.79
CA GLY A 473 -13.46 8.00 -3.57
C GLY A 473 -12.79 9.13 -2.78
N ARG A 474 -12.05 9.98 -3.51
CA ARG A 474 -11.38 11.18 -2.96
C ARG A 474 -12.26 12.41 -3.13
N VAL A 475 -12.39 13.20 -2.08
CA VAL A 475 -13.20 14.43 -2.10
C VAL A 475 -12.71 15.41 -3.18
N VAL A 476 -11.39 15.54 -3.34
CA VAL A 476 -10.74 16.51 -4.24
C VAL A 476 -10.69 16.08 -5.71
N GLU A 477 -11.00 14.83 -6.03
CA GLU A 477 -10.96 14.30 -7.42
C GLU A 477 -12.33 14.42 -8.11
N ASP A 478 -13.39 14.50 -7.32
CA ASP A 478 -14.75 14.63 -7.85
C ASP A 478 -14.99 16.02 -8.42
N PHE A 479 -15.73 16.10 -9.52
CA PHE A 479 -16.01 17.34 -10.19
C PHE A 479 -17.47 17.44 -10.66
N LYS A 480 -17.87 18.65 -11.07
CA LYS A 480 -19.18 18.91 -11.71
C LYS A 480 -19.02 19.15 -13.21
N LEU A 481 -19.92 18.57 -13.98
CA LEU A 481 -20.12 18.95 -15.38
C LEU A 481 -20.83 20.30 -15.47
N THR A 482 -20.76 20.96 -16.62
CA THR A 482 -21.54 22.21 -16.90
C THR A 482 -23.05 22.01 -16.78
N THR A 483 -23.51 20.74 -16.91
CA THR A 483 -24.93 20.37 -16.69
C THR A 483 -25.31 20.33 -15.21
N GLY A 484 -24.36 20.58 -14.29
CA GLY A 484 -24.57 20.44 -12.84
C GLY A 484 -24.43 19.01 -12.30
N THR A 485 -24.25 18.03 -13.18
CA THR A 485 -24.06 16.63 -12.81
C THR A 485 -22.74 16.43 -12.05
N PHE A 486 -22.81 15.82 -10.88
CA PHE A 486 -21.63 15.50 -10.07
C PHE A 486 -21.04 14.14 -10.47
N VAL A 487 -19.75 14.11 -10.77
CA VAL A 487 -19.02 12.92 -11.24
C VAL A 487 -18.09 12.41 -10.15
N HIS A 488 -18.26 11.16 -9.77
CA HIS A 488 -17.39 10.45 -8.82
C HIS A 488 -16.24 9.75 -9.57
N VAL A 489 -15.09 10.42 -9.64
CA VAL A 489 -13.96 10.03 -10.48
C VAL A 489 -13.42 8.64 -10.11
N GLY A 490 -13.22 8.39 -8.84
CA GLY A 490 -12.60 7.12 -8.38
C GLY A 490 -13.40 5.87 -8.78
N SER A 491 -14.73 5.89 -8.60
CA SER A 491 -15.59 4.76 -8.98
C SER A 491 -15.68 4.64 -10.50
N LEU A 492 -15.93 5.74 -11.21
CA LEU A 492 -16.04 5.73 -12.66
C LEU A 492 -14.75 5.23 -13.34
N ARG A 493 -13.58 5.67 -12.85
CA ARG A 493 -12.29 5.18 -13.36
C ARG A 493 -12.15 3.67 -13.20
N THR A 494 -12.48 3.14 -12.04
CA THR A 494 -12.41 1.70 -11.76
C THR A 494 -13.34 0.91 -12.68
N ASP A 495 -14.58 1.36 -12.83
CA ASP A 495 -15.59 0.74 -13.68
C ASP A 495 -15.17 0.78 -15.17
N ALA A 496 -14.62 1.91 -15.63
CA ALA A 496 -14.14 2.07 -17.01
C ALA A 496 -12.94 1.15 -17.32
N ILE A 497 -11.98 1.03 -16.38
CA ILE A 497 -10.83 0.12 -16.52
C ILE A 497 -11.32 -1.34 -16.58
N ALA A 498 -12.22 -1.72 -15.68
CA ALA A 498 -12.78 -3.07 -15.65
C ALA A 498 -13.50 -3.42 -16.97
N ALA A 499 -14.33 -2.51 -17.46
CA ALA A 499 -15.05 -2.67 -18.72
C ALA A 499 -14.13 -2.77 -19.95
N ALA A 500 -12.97 -2.08 -19.90
CA ALA A 500 -11.98 -2.06 -20.98
C ALA A 500 -10.89 -3.15 -20.84
N THR A 501 -11.02 -4.06 -19.88
CA THR A 501 -10.12 -5.20 -19.72
C THR A 501 -10.23 -6.13 -20.95
N PRO A 502 -9.09 -6.72 -21.46
CA PRO A 502 -7.75 -6.66 -20.88
C PRO A 502 -6.86 -5.53 -21.42
N VAL A 503 -7.33 -4.72 -22.38
CA VAL A 503 -6.48 -3.82 -23.18
C VAL A 503 -6.10 -2.50 -22.50
N VAL A 504 -6.74 -2.15 -21.37
CA VAL A 504 -6.43 -0.95 -20.59
C VAL A 504 -5.72 -1.30 -19.29
N HIS A 505 -4.65 -0.54 -18.99
CA HIS A 505 -3.92 -0.62 -17.73
C HIS A 505 -4.43 0.37 -16.71
N ASP A 506 -4.61 1.62 -17.11
CA ASP A 506 -5.10 2.70 -16.25
C ASP A 506 -5.70 3.85 -17.08
N ALA A 507 -6.39 4.81 -16.42
CA ALA A 507 -7.07 5.90 -17.10
C ALA A 507 -7.15 7.18 -16.27
N LEU A 508 -7.39 8.31 -16.98
CA LEU A 508 -7.74 9.61 -16.42
C LEU A 508 -9.18 9.93 -16.81
N VAL A 509 -9.98 10.40 -15.87
CA VAL A 509 -11.36 10.85 -16.09
C VAL A 509 -11.37 12.37 -16.23
N ALA A 510 -11.68 12.88 -17.42
CA ALA A 510 -11.80 14.29 -17.71
C ALA A 510 -13.28 14.72 -17.74
N GLY A 511 -13.58 15.98 -17.43
CA GLY A 511 -14.96 16.48 -17.47
C GLY A 511 -15.24 17.69 -16.61
N GLN A 512 -14.30 18.11 -15.76
CA GLN A 512 -14.49 19.30 -14.95
C GLN A 512 -14.81 20.51 -15.82
N ASP A 513 -15.95 21.17 -15.54
CA ASP A 513 -16.45 22.31 -16.29
C ASP A 513 -16.67 22.03 -17.80
N ARG A 514 -16.92 20.78 -18.18
CA ARG A 514 -17.24 20.32 -19.55
C ARG A 514 -18.66 19.77 -19.63
N ALA A 515 -19.17 19.63 -20.83
CA ALA A 515 -20.55 19.17 -21.06
C ALA A 515 -20.74 17.65 -20.87
N PHE A 516 -19.67 16.87 -20.94
CA PHE A 516 -19.70 15.42 -20.86
C PHE A 516 -18.40 14.87 -20.26
N ILE A 517 -18.42 13.58 -19.91
CA ILE A 517 -17.26 12.86 -19.39
C ILE A 517 -16.43 12.31 -20.55
N GLY A 518 -15.12 12.58 -20.50
CA GLY A 518 -14.11 12.00 -21.38
C GLY A 518 -13.15 11.11 -20.63
N LEU A 519 -12.52 10.16 -21.32
CA LEU A 519 -11.56 9.21 -20.78
C LEU A 519 -10.25 9.23 -21.59
N LEU A 520 -9.12 9.44 -20.93
CA LEU A 520 -7.78 9.20 -21.48
C LEU A 520 -7.22 7.93 -20.85
N ALA A 521 -6.89 6.91 -21.64
CA ALA A 521 -6.50 5.59 -21.13
C ALA A 521 -5.12 5.16 -21.62
N TRP A 522 -4.35 4.51 -20.75
CA TRP A 522 -3.10 3.85 -21.11
C TRP A 522 -3.34 2.38 -21.44
N PRO A 523 -2.84 1.89 -22.59
CA PRO A 523 -2.97 0.50 -22.93
C PRO A 523 -2.16 -0.41 -22.00
N ASN A 524 -2.69 -1.60 -21.74
CA ASN A 524 -1.93 -2.72 -21.21
C ASN A 524 -1.16 -3.38 -22.35
N LEU A 525 0.09 -2.94 -22.58
CA LEU A 525 0.86 -3.37 -23.74
C LEU A 525 1.03 -4.90 -23.81
N HIS A 526 1.20 -5.57 -22.67
CA HIS A 526 1.30 -7.03 -22.64
C HIS A 526 0.02 -7.71 -23.15
N ALA A 527 -1.13 -7.28 -22.67
CA ALA A 527 -2.41 -7.80 -23.10
C ALA A 527 -2.72 -7.43 -24.57
N CYS A 528 -2.34 -6.23 -25.01
CA CYS A 528 -2.46 -5.84 -26.42
C CYS A 528 -1.60 -6.73 -27.33
N ARG A 529 -0.38 -7.06 -26.94
CA ARG A 529 0.49 -8.00 -27.65
C ARG A 529 -0.13 -9.39 -27.79
N GLN A 530 -0.74 -9.87 -26.72
CA GLN A 530 -1.44 -11.17 -26.74
C GLN A 530 -2.69 -11.14 -27.63
N LEU A 531 -3.49 -10.07 -27.54
CA LEU A 531 -4.70 -9.90 -28.35
C LEU A 531 -4.39 -9.88 -29.85
N VAL A 532 -3.33 -9.15 -30.23
CA VAL A 532 -2.90 -8.96 -31.62
C VAL A 532 -2.05 -10.13 -32.15
N GLY A 533 -1.49 -10.95 -31.24
CA GLY A 533 -0.54 -12.01 -31.59
C GLY A 533 0.84 -11.50 -32.03
N ASN A 534 1.19 -10.26 -31.67
CA ASN A 534 2.47 -9.64 -32.00
C ASN A 534 3.27 -9.30 -30.72
N PRO A 535 4.34 -10.06 -30.38
CA PRO A 535 5.14 -9.81 -29.17
C PRO A 535 5.95 -8.50 -29.23
N ASP A 536 6.20 -7.97 -30.42
CA ASP A 536 7.02 -6.77 -30.62
C ASP A 536 6.17 -5.49 -30.78
N LEU A 537 4.85 -5.58 -30.61
CA LEU A 537 3.95 -4.42 -30.71
C LEU A 537 4.41 -3.30 -29.78
N SER A 538 4.61 -2.10 -30.31
CA SER A 538 4.97 -0.89 -29.55
C SER A 538 3.72 -0.24 -28.90
N PHE A 539 3.92 0.70 -27.97
CA PHE A 539 2.81 1.51 -27.46
C PHE A 539 2.15 2.35 -28.55
N GLU A 540 2.96 2.92 -29.46
CA GLU A 540 2.49 3.75 -30.56
C GLU A 540 1.63 2.96 -31.57
N ASP A 541 2.01 1.71 -31.82
CA ASP A 541 1.24 0.84 -32.70
C ASP A 541 -0.01 0.29 -32.01
N ALA A 542 0.10 -0.03 -30.70
CA ALA A 542 -1.04 -0.56 -29.93
C ALA A 542 -2.21 0.42 -29.89
N VAL A 543 -1.97 1.73 -29.69
CA VAL A 543 -3.04 2.73 -29.62
C VAL A 543 -3.73 2.97 -30.97
N LYS A 544 -3.12 2.56 -32.07
CA LYS A 544 -3.64 2.67 -33.45
C LYS A 544 -4.18 1.33 -33.98
N HIS A 545 -3.92 0.22 -33.28
CA HIS A 545 -4.28 -1.10 -33.79
C HIS A 545 -5.79 -1.32 -33.77
N PRO A 546 -6.42 -1.70 -34.91
CA PRO A 546 -7.87 -1.83 -35.01
C PRO A 546 -8.50 -2.76 -33.99
N GLU A 547 -7.88 -3.89 -33.67
CA GLU A 547 -8.38 -4.86 -32.69
C GLU A 547 -8.34 -4.32 -31.26
N VAL A 548 -7.28 -3.58 -30.90
CA VAL A 548 -7.15 -2.93 -29.59
C VAL A 548 -8.23 -1.85 -29.44
N ILE A 549 -8.38 -0.99 -30.46
CA ILE A 549 -9.41 0.06 -30.49
C ILE A 549 -10.80 -0.55 -30.41
N ALA A 550 -11.07 -1.61 -31.17
CA ALA A 550 -12.36 -2.28 -31.18
C ALA A 550 -12.69 -2.93 -29.82
N CYS A 551 -11.71 -3.56 -29.16
CA CYS A 551 -11.87 -4.13 -27.82
C CYS A 551 -12.17 -3.01 -26.78
N PHE A 552 -11.38 -1.96 -26.76
CA PHE A 552 -11.57 -0.79 -25.90
C PHE A 552 -12.95 -0.15 -26.09
N LYS A 553 -13.34 0.12 -27.34
CA LYS A 553 -14.64 0.71 -27.68
C LYS A 553 -15.82 -0.18 -27.23
N ARG A 554 -15.77 -1.48 -27.51
CA ARG A 554 -16.83 -2.42 -27.10
C ARG A 554 -17.01 -2.44 -25.58
N GLY A 555 -15.91 -2.47 -24.82
CA GLY A 555 -15.95 -2.46 -23.35
C GLY A 555 -16.62 -1.21 -22.80
N LEU A 556 -16.22 -0.03 -23.27
CA LEU A 556 -16.81 1.23 -22.81
C LEU A 556 -18.28 1.39 -23.28
N GLN A 557 -18.64 0.87 -24.45
CA GLN A 557 -20.05 0.86 -24.90
C GLN A 557 -20.92 -0.05 -24.03
N ALA A 558 -20.40 -1.20 -23.61
CA ALA A 558 -21.09 -2.09 -22.66
C ALA A 558 -21.30 -1.39 -21.31
N HIS A 559 -20.27 -0.75 -20.77
CA HIS A 559 -20.36 0.06 -19.56
C HIS A 559 -21.43 1.16 -19.66
N ASN A 560 -21.43 1.91 -20.75
CA ASN A 560 -22.41 2.96 -20.98
C ASN A 560 -23.84 2.41 -21.02
N LYS A 561 -24.05 1.23 -21.62
CA LYS A 561 -25.36 0.57 -21.68
C LYS A 561 -25.83 0.13 -20.28
N GLU A 562 -24.95 -0.40 -19.46
CA GLU A 562 -25.27 -0.76 -18.07
C GLU A 562 -25.58 0.45 -17.19
N CYS A 563 -25.00 1.61 -17.52
CA CYS A 563 -25.19 2.89 -16.83
C CYS A 563 -26.28 3.77 -17.47
N GLU A 564 -27.12 3.23 -18.35
CA GLU A 564 -28.17 4.01 -19.05
C GLU A 564 -29.09 4.73 -18.04
N GLY A 565 -29.28 6.06 -18.22
CA GLY A 565 -30.01 6.91 -17.29
C GLY A 565 -29.14 7.59 -16.21
N ALA A 566 -27.90 7.17 -15.99
CA ALA A 566 -26.99 7.75 -15.01
C ALA A 566 -25.94 8.65 -15.68
N SER A 567 -26.30 9.90 -16.02
CA SER A 567 -25.42 10.84 -16.75
C SER A 567 -24.04 11.06 -16.10
N SER A 568 -23.91 10.84 -14.79
CA SER A 568 -22.65 10.92 -14.03
C SER A 568 -21.68 9.77 -14.30
N ARG A 569 -22.10 8.73 -15.04
CA ARG A 569 -21.31 7.51 -15.31
C ARG A 569 -21.11 7.24 -16.79
N ILE A 570 -21.79 7.98 -17.69
CA ILE A 570 -21.70 7.81 -19.14
C ILE A 570 -20.45 8.48 -19.68
N ILE A 571 -19.57 7.72 -20.31
CA ILE A 571 -18.36 8.19 -20.98
C ILE A 571 -18.71 8.49 -22.43
N ALA A 572 -18.66 9.77 -22.83
CA ALA A 572 -19.05 10.19 -24.18
C ALA A 572 -17.93 9.99 -25.21
N ARG A 573 -16.68 10.26 -24.81
CA ARG A 573 -15.50 10.14 -25.67
C ARG A 573 -14.34 9.52 -24.92
N ALA A 574 -13.49 8.80 -25.65
CA ALA A 574 -12.29 8.21 -25.08
C ALA A 574 -11.11 8.26 -26.06
N MET A 575 -9.88 8.21 -25.54
CA MET A 575 -8.65 8.17 -26.32
C MET A 575 -7.65 7.25 -25.64
N LEU A 576 -6.89 6.46 -26.43
CA LEU A 576 -5.72 5.72 -25.95
C LEU A 576 -4.46 6.58 -26.07
N MET A 577 -3.60 6.54 -25.05
CA MET A 577 -2.36 7.32 -24.97
C MET A 577 -1.15 6.43 -25.25
N ALA A 578 -0.29 6.83 -26.21
CA ALA A 578 0.93 6.09 -26.55
C ALA A 578 2.08 6.35 -25.58
N GLU A 579 2.18 7.57 -25.04
CA GLU A 579 3.23 7.91 -24.09
C GLU A 579 2.88 7.36 -22.69
N PRO A 580 3.73 6.49 -22.09
CA PRO A 580 3.47 5.95 -20.76
C PRO A 580 3.47 7.05 -19.68
N PRO A 581 2.86 6.80 -18.51
CA PRO A 581 2.83 7.77 -17.43
C PRO A 581 4.23 8.01 -16.87
N SER A 582 4.58 9.28 -16.62
CA SER A 582 5.91 9.72 -16.18
C SER A 582 5.98 9.87 -14.65
N ILE A 583 7.01 9.27 -14.03
CA ILE A 583 7.30 9.49 -12.61
C ILE A 583 7.88 10.88 -12.35
N ASP A 584 8.74 11.37 -13.23
CA ASP A 584 9.34 12.71 -13.13
C ASP A 584 8.27 13.79 -13.40
N GLY A 585 7.31 13.50 -14.30
CA GLY A 585 6.14 14.35 -14.58
C GLY A 585 5.02 14.25 -13.55
N ASN A 586 5.20 13.57 -12.43
CA ASN A 586 4.21 13.36 -11.38
C ASN A 586 2.92 12.63 -11.80
N GLU A 587 2.84 12.09 -13.02
CA GLU A 587 1.68 11.31 -13.48
C GLU A 587 1.57 9.97 -12.77
N LEU A 588 2.73 9.38 -12.46
CA LEU A 588 2.86 8.13 -11.72
C LEU A 588 3.43 8.42 -10.34
N THR A 589 2.77 7.92 -9.31
CA THR A 589 3.31 7.93 -7.96
C THR A 589 4.42 6.86 -7.83
N ASP A 590 5.25 6.96 -6.81
CA ASP A 590 6.25 5.94 -6.46
C ASP A 590 5.65 4.56 -6.12
N LYS A 591 4.34 4.52 -5.89
CA LYS A 591 3.54 3.32 -5.63
C LYS A 591 2.97 2.70 -6.92
N GLY A 592 3.19 3.31 -8.07
CA GLY A 592 2.64 2.88 -9.35
C GLY A 592 1.19 3.31 -9.59
N TYR A 593 0.61 4.18 -8.76
CA TYR A 593 -0.73 4.73 -8.99
C TYR A 593 -0.69 5.99 -9.82
N ILE A 594 -1.71 6.15 -10.65
CA ILE A 594 -1.87 7.38 -11.44
C ILE A 594 -2.34 8.54 -10.54
N ASN A 595 -1.67 9.67 -10.68
CA ASN A 595 -2.10 10.94 -10.12
C ASN A 595 -3.05 11.61 -11.12
N GLN A 596 -4.33 11.49 -10.88
CA GLN A 596 -5.41 12.00 -11.73
C GLN A 596 -5.21 13.47 -12.11
N ARG A 597 -4.92 14.33 -11.13
CA ARG A 597 -4.74 15.77 -11.35
C ARG A 597 -3.50 16.08 -12.19
N ALA A 598 -2.35 15.57 -11.78
CA ALA A 598 -1.09 15.81 -12.49
C ALA A 598 -1.13 15.23 -13.92
N GLY A 599 -1.79 14.07 -14.09
CA GLY A 599 -2.01 13.48 -15.40
C GLY A 599 -2.84 14.39 -16.31
N LEU A 600 -3.96 14.93 -15.84
CA LEU A 600 -4.78 15.85 -16.64
C LEU A 600 -4.04 17.15 -16.95
N GLU A 601 -3.32 17.72 -15.99
CA GLU A 601 -2.53 18.95 -16.19
C GLU A 601 -1.43 18.73 -17.25
N ARG A 602 -0.68 17.63 -17.16
CA ARG A 602 0.37 17.28 -18.14
C ARG A 602 -0.19 16.97 -19.52
N ARG A 603 -1.34 16.28 -19.58
CA ARG A 603 -2.03 15.87 -20.82
C ARG A 603 -3.08 16.88 -21.29
N ALA A 604 -3.00 18.14 -20.85
CA ALA A 604 -4.01 19.17 -21.18
C ALA A 604 -4.28 19.27 -22.70
N ALA A 605 -3.25 19.13 -23.53
CA ALA A 605 -3.40 19.13 -24.99
C ALA A 605 -4.27 17.96 -25.50
N LEU A 606 -4.15 16.76 -24.89
CA LEU A 606 -4.99 15.60 -25.22
C LEU A 606 -6.43 15.81 -24.70
N VAL A 607 -6.57 16.44 -23.53
CA VAL A 607 -7.89 16.80 -22.99
C VAL A 607 -8.60 17.75 -23.96
N GLU A 608 -7.93 18.80 -24.47
CA GLU A 608 -8.55 19.71 -25.45
C GLU A 608 -8.94 18.99 -26.76
N ARG A 609 -8.12 18.07 -27.26
CA ARG A 609 -8.47 17.22 -28.41
C ARG A 609 -9.72 16.38 -28.14
N LEU A 610 -9.84 15.82 -26.94
CA LEU A 610 -10.98 14.99 -26.53
C LEU A 610 -12.30 15.79 -26.56
N TYR A 611 -12.25 17.10 -26.29
CA TYR A 611 -13.41 18.00 -26.25
C TYR A 611 -13.59 18.86 -27.52
N ALA A 612 -12.73 18.70 -28.52
CA ALA A 612 -12.87 19.44 -29.77
C ALA A 612 -14.25 19.24 -30.43
N ASP A 613 -14.84 20.29 -31.03
CA ASP A 613 -16.13 20.21 -31.70
C ASP A 613 -16.15 19.13 -32.81
N LYS A 614 -15.04 19.04 -33.55
CA LYS A 614 -14.79 17.98 -34.52
C LYS A 614 -13.68 17.07 -33.99
N PRO A 615 -14.03 15.94 -33.39
CA PRO A 615 -13.02 15.00 -32.89
C PRO A 615 -12.16 14.47 -34.05
N ASP A 616 -10.85 14.35 -33.82
CA ASP A 616 -9.93 13.72 -34.77
C ASP A 616 -10.06 12.20 -34.73
N GLN A 617 -9.29 11.51 -35.61
CA GLN A 617 -9.37 10.07 -35.80
C GLN A 617 -8.95 9.24 -34.56
N ASP A 618 -8.19 9.84 -33.63
CA ASP A 618 -7.72 9.14 -32.42
C ASP A 618 -8.78 9.19 -31.31
N VAL A 619 -9.77 10.08 -31.43
CA VAL A 619 -10.86 10.22 -30.48
C VAL A 619 -11.97 9.23 -30.78
N ILE A 620 -12.19 8.30 -29.88
CA ILE A 620 -13.27 7.30 -29.98
C ILE A 620 -14.56 7.93 -29.45
N VAL A 621 -15.52 8.14 -30.32
CA VAL A 621 -16.85 8.63 -29.97
C VAL A 621 -17.70 7.43 -29.55
N LEU A 622 -18.29 7.51 -28.37
CA LEU A 622 -19.10 6.45 -27.74
C LEU A 622 -20.58 6.82 -27.67
N ARG A 623 -20.87 8.14 -27.73
CA ARG A 623 -22.23 8.68 -27.70
C ARG A 623 -22.37 9.86 -28.66
#